data_fadd2e8e9fcf51c02df46094424b050a
#
_entry.id   fadd2e8e9fcf51c02df46094424b050a
#
_cell.length_a   1.000
_cell.length_b   1.000
_cell.length_c   1.000
_cell.angle_alpha   90.00
_cell.angle_beta   90.00
_cell.angle_gamma   90.00
#
_symmetry.space_group_name_H-M   'P 1'
#
loop_
_entity.id
_entity.type
_entity.pdbx_description
1 polymer ?
#
loop_
_entity_poly.entity_id
_entity_poly.type
_entity_poly.pdbx_seq_one_letter_code
_entity_poly.pdbx_strand_id
1 'polypeptide(L)'
;MSTVAMPTQPRRVLADVVARSLLAEVVLVVGAAALVGALAQISIHLSFTPVPITGQTLGVMLAGSALGWRRAGLAMLLYLAAGVAGVPWFASHASGYAVATFGYLIGFVVAGAALGWVASLGGDRTVTKAVVAMAVGDAIIFIFGVTWLKFAIHVTPLAAIKDGFTPFLWGELIKAGIAGVALPSSWRLVDRMTRKN
;
A
#
# COMPACT_ATOMS: atom_id res chain seq x y z
N MET A 1 36.22 -4.29 25.64
CA MET A 1 36.10 -4.52 24.19
C MET A 1 34.69 -4.18 23.77
N SER A 2 34.47 -2.97 23.23
CA SER A 2 33.13 -2.56 22.73
C SER A 2 32.93 -3.19 21.36
N THR A 3 32.02 -4.13 21.27
CA THR A 3 31.55 -4.66 19.98
C THR A 3 30.75 -3.58 19.29
N VAL A 4 31.40 -2.87 18.37
CA VAL A 4 30.72 -1.97 17.44
C VAL A 4 29.80 -2.85 16.59
N ALA A 5 28.48 -2.77 16.85
CA ALA A 5 27.49 -3.43 16.01
C ALA A 5 27.62 -2.87 14.60
N MET A 6 28.05 -3.68 13.65
CA MET A 6 28.05 -3.29 12.24
C MET A 6 26.63 -2.93 11.81
N PRO A 7 26.43 -1.82 11.09
CA PRO A 7 25.10 -1.50 10.56
C PRO A 7 24.65 -2.66 9.68
N THR A 8 23.52 -3.29 10.04
CA THR A 8 22.93 -4.36 9.25
C THR A 8 22.56 -3.78 7.88
N GLN A 9 23.20 -4.27 6.83
CA GLN A 9 22.84 -3.88 5.46
C GLN A 9 21.36 -4.14 5.22
N PRO A 10 20.63 -3.20 4.59
CA PRO A 10 19.23 -3.41 4.29
C PRO A 10 19.08 -4.68 3.43
N ARG A 11 18.13 -5.53 3.83
CA ARG A 11 17.86 -6.76 3.09
C ARG A 11 17.21 -6.40 1.75
N ARG A 12 17.49 -7.20 0.71
CA ARG A 12 16.87 -7.05 -0.60
C ARG A 12 15.35 -7.15 -0.50
N VAL A 13 14.64 -6.34 -1.28
CA VAL A 13 13.20 -6.45 -1.52
C VAL A 13 12.94 -7.30 -2.77
N LEU A 14 11.70 -7.77 -2.97
CA LEU A 14 11.37 -8.65 -4.11
C LEU A 14 11.73 -8.02 -5.46
N ALA A 15 11.50 -6.72 -5.61
CA ALA A 15 11.81 -5.99 -6.84
C ALA A 15 13.31 -6.03 -7.21
N ASP A 16 14.22 -6.13 -6.24
CA ASP A 16 15.66 -6.17 -6.50
C ASP A 16 16.12 -7.42 -7.24
N VAL A 17 15.26 -8.44 -7.30
CA VAL A 17 15.53 -9.66 -8.08
C VAL A 17 15.45 -9.38 -9.58
N VAL A 18 14.59 -8.45 -10.00
CA VAL A 18 14.28 -8.15 -11.41
C VAL A 18 14.74 -6.73 -11.84
N ALA A 19 14.92 -5.81 -10.91
CA ALA A 19 15.29 -4.42 -11.16
C ALA A 19 16.78 -4.29 -11.53
N ARG A 20 17.15 -4.70 -12.75
CA ARG A 20 18.54 -4.68 -13.24
C ARG A 20 18.84 -3.58 -14.25
N SER A 21 17.85 -2.77 -14.61
CA SER A 21 17.97 -1.68 -15.57
C SER A 21 17.00 -0.54 -15.24
N LEU A 22 17.26 0.65 -15.74
CA LEU A 22 16.37 1.80 -15.59
C LEU A 22 14.96 1.51 -16.15
N LEU A 23 14.89 0.79 -17.28
CA LEU A 23 13.60 0.40 -17.85
C LEU A 23 12.82 -0.50 -16.88
N ALA A 24 13.48 -1.48 -16.25
CA ALA A 24 12.83 -2.34 -15.27
C ALA A 24 12.33 -1.55 -14.05
N GLU A 25 13.10 -0.56 -13.58
CA GLU A 25 12.69 0.35 -12.50
C GLU A 25 11.42 1.12 -12.87
N VAL A 26 11.38 1.72 -14.06
CA VAL A 26 10.21 2.45 -14.56
C VAL A 26 9.00 1.54 -14.70
N VAL A 27 9.17 0.34 -15.28
CA VAL A 27 8.10 -0.64 -15.44
C VAL A 27 7.53 -1.07 -14.09
N LEU A 28 8.37 -1.28 -13.07
CA LEU A 28 7.92 -1.63 -11.71
C LEU A 28 7.11 -0.51 -11.07
N VAL A 29 7.57 0.73 -11.18
CA VAL A 29 6.87 1.90 -10.59
C VAL A 29 5.54 2.14 -11.30
N VAL A 30 5.54 2.19 -12.62
CA VAL A 30 4.32 2.41 -13.42
C VAL A 30 3.34 1.23 -13.27
N GLY A 31 3.85 0.00 -13.31
CA GLY A 31 3.06 -1.21 -13.13
C GLY A 31 2.38 -1.27 -11.76
N ALA A 32 3.08 -0.85 -10.69
CA ALA A 32 2.48 -0.79 -9.36
C ALA A 32 1.41 0.31 -9.24
N ALA A 33 1.63 1.49 -9.83
CA ALA A 33 0.61 2.53 -9.89
C ALA A 33 -0.63 2.06 -10.66
N ALA A 34 -0.42 1.41 -11.81
CA ALA A 34 -1.49 0.83 -12.63
C ALA A 34 -2.24 -0.31 -11.90
N LEU A 35 -1.52 -1.15 -11.14
CA LEU A 35 -2.12 -2.20 -10.32
C LEU A 35 -3.07 -1.60 -9.26
N VAL A 36 -2.65 -0.56 -8.56
CA VAL A 36 -3.50 0.13 -7.58
C VAL A 36 -4.71 0.75 -8.27
N GLY A 37 -4.52 1.37 -9.45
CA GLY A 37 -5.61 1.91 -10.27
C GLY A 37 -6.61 0.83 -10.73
N ALA A 38 -6.13 -0.33 -11.16
CA ALA A 38 -6.98 -1.46 -11.53
C ALA A 38 -7.76 -2.01 -10.31
N LEU A 39 -7.10 -2.17 -9.17
CA LEU A 39 -7.73 -2.61 -7.92
C LEU A 39 -8.70 -1.56 -7.34
N ALA A 40 -8.56 -0.30 -7.71
CA ALA A 40 -9.52 0.76 -7.39
C ALA A 40 -10.88 0.55 -8.06
N GLN A 41 -10.92 -0.13 -9.20
CA GLN A 41 -12.16 -0.40 -9.91
C GLN A 41 -12.96 -1.57 -9.28
N ILE A 42 -12.31 -2.37 -8.44
CA ILE A 42 -13.01 -3.29 -7.53
C ILE A 42 -13.52 -2.45 -6.36
N SER A 43 -14.73 -1.93 -6.49
CA SER A 43 -15.31 -0.93 -5.59
C SER A 43 -16.72 -1.33 -5.18
N ILE A 44 -16.97 -1.47 -3.89
CA ILE A 44 -18.27 -1.79 -3.31
C ILE A 44 -18.75 -0.57 -2.53
N HIS A 45 -19.84 0.03 -3.01
CA HIS A 45 -20.47 1.18 -2.37
C HIS A 45 -21.40 0.71 -1.26
N LEU A 46 -21.31 1.39 -0.12
CA LEU A 46 -22.19 1.19 1.02
C LEU A 46 -23.12 2.41 1.12
N SER A 47 -24.41 2.19 1.34
CA SER A 47 -25.41 3.27 1.34
C SER A 47 -25.27 4.29 2.49
N PHE A 48 -24.52 3.94 3.53
CA PHE A 48 -24.38 4.70 4.75
C PHE A 48 -23.03 5.43 4.89
N THR A 49 -22.12 5.29 3.93
CA THR A 49 -20.81 5.98 3.94
C THR A 49 -20.42 6.43 2.52
N PRO A 50 -19.81 7.61 2.36
CA PRO A 50 -19.29 8.05 1.06
C PRO A 50 -18.00 7.35 0.66
N VAL A 51 -17.40 6.53 1.55
CA VAL A 51 -16.14 5.83 1.28
C VAL A 51 -16.46 4.41 0.81
N PRO A 52 -16.10 4.01 -0.42
CA PRO A 52 -16.32 2.65 -0.90
C PRO A 52 -15.26 1.68 -0.32
N ILE A 53 -15.62 0.41 -0.17
CA ILE A 53 -14.65 -0.66 0.04
C ILE A 53 -14.00 -0.95 -1.30
N THR A 54 -12.66 -0.89 -1.38
CA THR A 54 -11.92 -1.11 -2.63
C THR A 54 -10.79 -2.11 -2.48
N GLY A 55 -10.28 -2.60 -3.61
CA GLY A 55 -9.05 -3.41 -3.66
C GLY A 55 -7.75 -2.61 -3.49
N GLN A 56 -7.81 -1.28 -3.45
CA GLN A 56 -6.62 -0.40 -3.48
C GLN A 56 -5.64 -0.67 -2.35
N THR A 57 -6.12 -0.80 -1.11
CA THR A 57 -5.26 -1.04 0.07
C THR A 57 -4.45 -2.33 -0.09
N LEU A 58 -5.03 -3.40 -0.62
CA LEU A 58 -4.28 -4.61 -0.97
C LEU A 58 -3.17 -4.32 -1.98
N GLY A 59 -3.46 -3.52 -3.02
CA GLY A 59 -2.46 -3.09 -4.00
C GLY A 59 -1.30 -2.31 -3.35
N VAL A 60 -1.62 -1.37 -2.46
CA VAL A 60 -0.62 -0.60 -1.71
C VAL A 60 0.22 -1.51 -0.82
N MET A 61 -0.39 -2.45 -0.11
CA MET A 61 0.30 -3.43 0.74
C MET A 61 1.30 -4.28 -0.05
N LEU A 62 0.85 -4.87 -1.16
CA LEU A 62 1.67 -5.73 -2.02
C LEU A 62 2.79 -4.93 -2.69
N ALA A 63 2.45 -3.80 -3.34
CA ALA A 63 3.41 -2.95 -4.01
C ALA A 63 4.41 -2.34 -3.02
N GLY A 64 3.93 -1.84 -1.87
CA GLY A 64 4.76 -1.29 -0.81
C GLY A 64 5.85 -2.26 -0.40
N SER A 65 5.47 -3.45 0.02
CA SER A 65 6.40 -4.46 0.50
C SER A 65 7.31 -5.03 -0.60
N ALA A 66 6.77 -5.23 -1.82
CA ALA A 66 7.54 -5.83 -2.90
C ALA A 66 8.59 -4.89 -3.51
N LEU A 67 8.28 -3.59 -3.62
CA LEU A 67 9.11 -2.62 -4.35
C LEU A 67 10.19 -1.96 -3.50
N GLY A 68 10.03 -1.92 -2.18
CA GLY A 68 10.87 -1.12 -1.30
C GLY A 68 10.45 0.35 -1.28
N TRP A 69 10.93 1.11 -0.28
CA TRP A 69 10.37 2.41 0.07
C TRP A 69 10.41 3.47 -1.03
N ARG A 70 11.50 3.54 -1.83
CA ARG A 70 11.64 4.54 -2.90
C ARG A 70 10.66 4.28 -4.04
N ARG A 71 10.69 3.05 -4.59
CA ARG A 71 9.84 2.67 -5.72
C ARG A 71 8.37 2.70 -5.33
N ALA A 72 8.04 2.19 -4.14
CA ALA A 72 6.68 2.20 -3.63
C ALA A 72 6.16 3.63 -3.41
N GLY A 73 6.94 4.50 -2.77
CA GLY A 73 6.58 5.90 -2.61
C GLY A 73 6.37 6.61 -3.95
N LEU A 74 7.28 6.39 -4.92
CA LEU A 74 7.15 6.93 -6.27
C LEU A 74 5.93 6.37 -7.02
N ALA A 75 5.63 5.08 -6.89
CA ALA A 75 4.47 4.46 -7.52
C ALA A 75 3.15 5.03 -6.97
N MET A 76 3.04 5.18 -5.66
CA MET A 76 1.85 5.77 -5.04
C MET A 76 1.74 7.27 -5.33
N LEU A 77 2.86 7.98 -5.40
CA LEU A 77 2.88 9.40 -5.80
C LEU A 77 2.47 9.55 -7.27
N LEU A 78 2.93 8.68 -8.17
CA LEU A 78 2.51 8.64 -9.57
C LEU A 78 1.01 8.36 -9.67
N TYR A 79 0.50 7.37 -8.92
CA TYR A 79 -0.93 7.07 -8.86
C TYR A 79 -1.73 8.31 -8.42
N LEU A 80 -1.33 8.96 -7.33
CA LEU A 80 -1.98 10.16 -6.83
C LEU A 80 -1.91 11.31 -7.85
N ALA A 81 -0.72 11.62 -8.37
CA ALA A 81 -0.50 12.75 -9.26
C ALA A 81 -1.26 12.62 -10.58
N ALA A 82 -1.23 11.43 -11.20
CA ALA A 82 -1.96 11.19 -12.44
C ALA A 82 -3.47 11.25 -12.24
N GLY A 83 -3.99 10.71 -11.12
CA GLY A 83 -5.42 10.83 -10.79
C GLY A 83 -5.84 12.28 -10.53
N VAL A 84 -5.01 13.08 -9.84
CA VAL A 84 -5.25 14.52 -9.66
C VAL A 84 -5.21 15.25 -11.01
N ALA A 85 -4.33 14.86 -11.91
CA ALA A 85 -4.23 15.42 -13.26
C ALA A 85 -5.38 15.00 -14.19
N GLY A 86 -6.33 14.19 -13.73
CA GLY A 86 -7.55 13.85 -14.47
C GLY A 86 -7.62 12.43 -15.02
N VAL A 87 -6.63 11.56 -14.75
CA VAL A 87 -6.72 10.14 -15.10
C VAL A 87 -7.81 9.48 -14.25
N PRO A 88 -8.87 8.88 -14.84
CA PRO A 88 -10.03 8.36 -14.11
C PRO A 88 -9.75 6.97 -13.52
N TRP A 89 -8.75 6.85 -12.68
CA TRP A 89 -8.32 5.59 -12.08
C TRP A 89 -8.46 5.49 -10.56
N PHE A 90 -8.99 6.53 -9.91
CA PHE A 90 -9.45 6.41 -8.53
C PHE A 90 -10.70 5.54 -8.43
N ALA A 91 -11.12 5.20 -7.23
CA ALA A 91 -12.32 4.39 -7.03
C ALA A 91 -13.51 4.93 -7.83
N SER A 92 -14.25 4.02 -8.49
CA SER A 92 -15.41 4.39 -9.32
C SER A 92 -15.09 5.34 -10.47
N HIS A 93 -13.93 5.20 -11.08
CA HIS A 93 -13.44 6.05 -12.18
C HIS A 93 -13.33 7.54 -11.81
N ALA A 94 -13.23 7.86 -10.51
CA ALA A 94 -13.04 9.23 -10.07
C ALA A 94 -11.64 9.75 -10.41
N SER A 95 -11.50 11.07 -10.44
CA SER A 95 -10.24 11.80 -10.62
C SER A 95 -10.30 13.16 -9.93
N GLY A 96 -9.17 13.88 -9.89
CA GLY A 96 -9.08 15.17 -9.23
C GLY A 96 -8.87 15.04 -7.71
N TYR A 97 -8.93 16.18 -7.01
CA TYR A 97 -8.67 16.26 -5.57
C TYR A 97 -9.94 16.45 -4.73
N ALA A 98 -11.05 16.82 -5.36
CA ALA A 98 -12.31 17.13 -4.68
C ALA A 98 -13.13 15.88 -4.34
N VAL A 99 -12.48 14.81 -3.91
CA VAL A 99 -13.14 13.55 -3.53
C VAL A 99 -13.06 13.32 -2.02
N ALA A 100 -14.14 12.81 -1.44
CA ALA A 100 -14.22 12.53 0.00
C ALA A 100 -13.10 11.57 0.49
N THR A 101 -12.57 10.74 -0.41
CA THR A 101 -11.54 9.74 -0.13
C THR A 101 -10.10 10.23 -0.35
N PHE A 102 -9.88 11.51 -0.69
CA PHE A 102 -8.56 12.02 -1.08
C PHE A 102 -7.48 11.81 -0.01
N GLY A 103 -7.83 11.92 1.27
CA GLY A 103 -6.90 11.67 2.38
C GLY A 103 -6.36 10.26 2.40
N TYR A 104 -7.16 9.26 2.04
CA TYR A 104 -6.70 7.86 1.90
C TYR A 104 -5.64 7.74 0.82
N LEU A 105 -5.79 8.46 -0.30
CA LEU A 105 -4.83 8.46 -1.40
C LEU A 105 -3.49 9.10 -0.99
N ILE A 106 -3.52 10.15 -0.18
CA ILE A 106 -2.31 10.70 0.45
C ILE A 106 -1.69 9.65 1.38
N GLY A 107 -2.53 8.99 2.19
CA GLY A 107 -2.12 7.89 3.07
C GLY A 107 -1.42 6.75 2.33
N PHE A 108 -1.81 6.44 1.09
CA PHE A 108 -1.16 5.41 0.26
C PHE A 108 0.30 5.71 -0.01
N VAL A 109 0.66 6.99 -0.25
CA VAL A 109 2.05 7.39 -0.49
C VAL A 109 2.91 7.12 0.75
N VAL A 110 2.43 7.53 1.92
CA VAL A 110 3.14 7.35 3.18
C VAL A 110 3.19 5.86 3.57
N ALA A 111 2.06 5.16 3.48
CA ALA A 111 1.97 3.74 3.81
C ALA A 111 2.81 2.88 2.86
N GLY A 112 2.77 3.14 1.55
CA GLY A 112 3.58 2.42 0.58
C GLY A 112 5.08 2.56 0.86
N ALA A 113 5.55 3.77 1.16
CA ALA A 113 6.94 4.00 1.54
C ALA A 113 7.29 3.32 2.88
N ALA A 114 6.42 3.42 3.89
CA ALA A 114 6.63 2.80 5.19
C ALA A 114 6.70 1.27 5.10
N LEU A 115 5.78 0.65 4.36
CA LEU A 115 5.77 -0.80 4.12
C LEU A 115 7.02 -1.27 3.37
N GLY A 116 7.46 -0.50 2.38
CA GLY A 116 8.69 -0.78 1.66
C GLY A 116 9.94 -0.67 2.54
N TRP A 117 9.95 0.26 3.49
CA TRP A 117 11.01 0.36 4.49
C TRP A 117 11.00 -0.85 5.43
N VAL A 118 9.84 -1.24 5.96
CA VAL A 118 9.67 -2.42 6.82
C VAL A 118 10.08 -3.71 6.08
N ALA A 119 9.73 -3.84 4.81
CA ALA A 119 10.15 -4.97 3.97
C ALA A 119 11.67 -5.03 3.80
N SER A 120 12.34 -3.87 3.62
CA SER A 120 13.81 -3.81 3.55
C SER A 120 14.50 -4.26 4.84
N LEU A 121 13.78 -4.28 5.95
CA LEU A 121 14.24 -4.84 7.23
C LEU A 121 13.82 -6.33 7.41
N GLY A 122 13.14 -6.91 6.43
CA GLY A 122 12.67 -8.29 6.44
C GLY A 122 11.31 -8.50 7.11
N GLY A 123 10.49 -7.44 7.14
CA GLY A 123 9.13 -7.47 7.68
C GLY A 123 8.13 -8.24 6.81
N ASP A 124 8.50 -8.61 5.60
CA ASP A 124 7.70 -9.37 4.63
C ASP A 124 8.09 -10.87 4.53
N ARG A 125 9.03 -11.32 5.37
CA ARG A 125 9.60 -12.68 5.28
C ARG A 125 8.80 -13.77 5.98
N THR A 126 7.97 -13.41 6.94
CA THR A 126 7.10 -14.34 7.69
C THR A 126 5.68 -13.81 7.73
N VAL A 127 4.70 -14.72 7.80
CA VAL A 127 3.28 -14.36 7.83
C VAL A 127 2.98 -13.36 8.95
N THR A 128 3.44 -13.64 10.16
CA THR A 128 3.19 -12.77 11.32
C THR A 128 3.77 -11.36 11.11
N LYS A 129 5.03 -11.25 10.66
CA LYS A 129 5.65 -9.93 10.41
C LYS A 129 4.94 -9.18 9.28
N ALA A 130 4.57 -9.89 8.20
CA ALA A 130 3.83 -9.29 7.12
C ALA A 130 2.47 -8.75 7.57
N VAL A 131 1.69 -9.55 8.33
CA VAL A 131 0.39 -9.09 8.87
C VAL A 131 0.55 -7.87 9.79
N VAL A 132 1.56 -7.87 10.68
CA VAL A 132 1.83 -6.71 11.54
C VAL A 132 2.22 -5.47 10.69
N ALA A 133 3.06 -5.65 9.68
CA ALA A 133 3.41 -4.56 8.76
C ALA A 133 2.17 -4.01 8.04
N MET A 134 1.26 -4.90 7.56
CA MET A 134 0.00 -4.49 6.94
C MET A 134 -0.87 -3.68 7.90
N ALA A 135 -1.01 -4.11 9.16
CA ALA A 135 -1.77 -3.37 10.18
C ALA A 135 -1.20 -1.95 10.41
N VAL A 136 0.14 -1.80 10.38
CA VAL A 136 0.78 -0.47 10.44
C VAL A 136 0.48 0.35 9.19
N GLY A 137 0.54 -0.26 8.00
CA GLY A 137 0.17 0.40 6.74
C GLY A 137 -1.27 0.88 6.74
N ASP A 138 -2.21 0.03 7.17
CA ASP A 138 -3.62 0.38 7.32
C ASP A 138 -3.83 1.53 8.30
N ALA A 139 -3.18 1.48 9.46
CA ALA A 139 -3.26 2.56 10.45
C ALA A 139 -2.84 3.91 9.84
N ILE A 140 -1.76 3.95 9.06
CA ILE A 140 -1.32 5.15 8.35
C ILE A 140 -2.40 5.61 7.38
N ILE A 141 -2.92 4.71 6.53
CA ILE A 141 -3.94 5.04 5.53
C ILE A 141 -5.19 5.62 6.21
N PHE A 142 -5.67 4.98 7.26
CA PHE A 142 -6.88 5.42 7.97
C PHE A 142 -6.67 6.73 8.74
N ILE A 143 -5.49 6.99 9.31
CA ILE A 143 -5.20 8.27 9.96
C ILE A 143 -5.38 9.42 8.96
N PHE A 144 -4.77 9.31 7.79
CA PHE A 144 -4.91 10.34 6.74
C PHE A 144 -6.34 10.39 6.19
N GLY A 145 -6.94 9.23 5.90
CA GLY A 145 -8.24 9.12 5.29
C GLY A 145 -9.36 9.66 6.17
N VAL A 146 -9.45 9.22 7.42
CA VAL A 146 -10.49 9.66 8.37
C VAL A 146 -10.32 11.13 8.74
N THR A 147 -9.07 11.60 8.88
CA THR A 147 -8.80 13.01 9.12
C THR A 147 -9.31 13.88 7.97
N TRP A 148 -9.01 13.50 6.73
CA TRP A 148 -9.51 14.19 5.55
C TRP A 148 -11.04 14.14 5.47
N LEU A 149 -11.63 12.96 5.65
CA LEU A 149 -13.07 12.75 5.56
C LEU A 149 -13.83 13.69 6.49
N LYS A 150 -13.37 13.83 7.74
CA LYS A 150 -13.95 14.76 8.71
C LYS A 150 -14.12 16.18 8.15
N PHE A 151 -13.08 16.68 7.47
CA PHE A 151 -13.10 18.03 6.90
C PHE A 151 -13.84 18.08 5.56
N ALA A 152 -13.73 17.06 4.72
CA ALA A 152 -14.32 17.02 3.39
C ALA A 152 -15.86 16.99 3.41
N ILE A 153 -16.46 16.33 4.41
CA ILE A 153 -17.92 16.22 4.55
C ILE A 153 -18.46 16.89 5.81
N HIS A 154 -17.63 17.67 6.50
CA HIS A 154 -18.01 18.49 7.67
C HIS A 154 -18.71 17.72 8.80
N VAL A 155 -18.21 16.55 9.16
CA VAL A 155 -18.75 15.70 10.22
C VAL A 155 -17.92 15.74 11.50
N THR A 156 -18.51 15.23 12.60
CA THR A 156 -17.77 15.06 13.86
C THR A 156 -16.67 14.02 13.75
N PRO A 157 -15.61 14.05 14.57
CA PRO A 157 -14.57 13.02 14.57
C PRO A 157 -15.12 11.61 14.74
N LEU A 158 -16.13 11.43 15.60
CA LEU A 158 -16.75 10.12 15.84
C LEU A 158 -17.51 9.62 14.61
N ALA A 159 -18.23 10.49 13.89
CA ALA A 159 -18.91 10.14 12.65
C ALA A 159 -17.88 9.77 11.56
N ALA A 160 -16.80 10.54 11.42
CA ALA A 160 -15.73 10.23 10.47
C ALA A 160 -15.07 8.86 10.73
N ILE A 161 -14.87 8.48 12.00
CA ILE A 161 -14.37 7.15 12.36
C ILE A 161 -15.41 6.08 12.04
N LYS A 162 -16.68 6.29 12.38
CA LYS A 162 -17.76 5.37 12.11
C LYS A 162 -17.95 5.11 10.62
N ASP A 163 -17.84 6.14 9.79
CA ASP A 163 -18.09 6.06 8.35
C ASP A 163 -16.83 5.72 7.54
N GLY A 164 -15.65 6.15 8.01
CA GLY A 164 -14.38 6.05 7.29
C GLY A 164 -13.44 4.94 7.75
N PHE A 165 -13.71 4.27 8.88
CA PHE A 165 -12.85 3.22 9.44
C PHE A 165 -13.60 1.94 9.76
N THR A 166 -14.66 2.03 10.58
CA THR A 166 -15.34 0.84 11.14
C THR A 166 -15.82 -0.16 10.07
N PRO A 167 -16.42 0.25 8.94
CA PRO A 167 -16.94 -0.69 7.94
C PRO A 167 -15.85 -1.50 7.23
N PHE A 168 -14.61 -0.99 7.25
CA PHE A 168 -13.50 -1.55 6.48
C PHE A 168 -12.73 -2.62 7.22
N LEU A 169 -12.83 -2.68 8.56
CA LEU A 169 -12.03 -3.56 9.41
C LEU A 169 -11.99 -5.03 8.93
N TRP A 170 -13.14 -5.60 8.59
CA TRP A 170 -13.19 -6.98 8.12
C TRP A 170 -12.53 -7.16 6.75
N GLY A 171 -12.75 -6.21 5.85
CA GLY A 171 -12.10 -6.21 4.53
C GLY A 171 -10.59 -6.11 4.64
N GLU A 172 -10.09 -5.24 5.52
CA GLU A 172 -8.64 -5.07 5.71
C GLU A 172 -8.00 -6.29 6.40
N LEU A 173 -8.69 -6.94 7.32
CA LEU A 173 -8.21 -8.21 7.89
C LEU A 173 -8.03 -9.30 6.83
N ILE A 174 -8.99 -9.43 5.91
CA ILE A 174 -8.90 -10.38 4.79
C ILE A 174 -7.73 -10.03 3.88
N LYS A 175 -7.59 -8.77 3.51
CA LYS A 175 -6.49 -8.28 2.65
C LYS A 175 -5.13 -8.47 3.31
N ALA A 176 -5.02 -8.16 4.61
CA ALA A 176 -3.81 -8.41 5.39
C ALA A 176 -3.46 -9.90 5.44
N GLY A 177 -4.45 -10.78 5.55
CA GLY A 177 -4.27 -12.22 5.44
C GLY A 177 -3.75 -12.65 4.07
N ILE A 178 -4.32 -12.13 2.99
CA ILE A 178 -3.89 -12.41 1.61
C ILE A 178 -2.43 -11.95 1.40
N ALA A 179 -2.11 -10.70 1.74
CA ALA A 179 -0.77 -10.16 1.60
C ALA A 179 0.24 -10.89 2.53
N GLY A 180 -0.21 -11.21 3.76
CA GLY A 180 0.56 -11.95 4.76
C GLY A 180 0.98 -13.34 4.31
N VAL A 181 0.20 -13.99 3.45
CA VAL A 181 0.55 -15.28 2.83
C VAL A 181 1.33 -15.08 1.53
N ALA A 182 0.91 -14.14 0.68
CA ALA A 182 1.49 -13.93 -0.65
C ALA A 182 2.96 -13.52 -0.57
N LEU A 183 3.33 -12.56 0.28
CA LEU A 183 4.69 -12.03 0.38
C LEU A 183 5.72 -13.08 0.83
N PRO A 184 5.53 -13.80 1.95
CA PRO A 184 6.46 -14.85 2.35
C PRO A 184 6.52 -16.00 1.35
N SER A 185 5.42 -16.31 0.66
CA SER A 185 5.39 -17.34 -0.38
C SER A 185 6.20 -16.94 -1.60
N SER A 186 6.14 -15.68 -2.02
CA SER A 186 6.97 -15.13 -3.09
C SER A 186 8.46 -15.24 -2.75
N TRP A 187 8.84 -14.97 -1.50
CA TRP A 187 10.23 -15.16 -1.05
C TRP A 187 10.67 -16.61 -1.08
N ARG A 188 9.83 -17.56 -0.65
CA ARG A 188 10.13 -18.99 -0.74
C ARG A 188 10.37 -19.44 -2.19
N LEU A 189 9.61 -18.86 -3.14
CA LEU A 189 9.79 -19.14 -4.56
C LEU A 189 11.13 -18.59 -5.07
N VAL A 190 11.48 -17.35 -4.74
CA VAL A 190 12.78 -16.73 -5.08
C VAL A 190 13.94 -17.57 -4.53
N ASP A 191 13.88 -17.95 -3.24
CA ASP A 191 14.93 -18.75 -2.61
C ASP A 191 15.11 -20.11 -3.28
N ARG A 192 14.01 -20.76 -3.72
CA ARG A 192 14.08 -22.03 -4.48
C ARG A 192 14.74 -21.87 -5.85
N MET A 193 14.43 -20.78 -6.56
CA MET A 193 15.02 -20.49 -7.87
C MET A 193 16.53 -20.21 -7.75
N THR A 194 16.93 -19.47 -6.72
CA THR A 194 18.34 -19.11 -6.50
C THR A 194 19.21 -20.28 -6.06
N ARG A 195 18.63 -21.30 -5.40
CA ARG A 195 19.36 -22.52 -4.99
C ARG A 195 19.58 -23.54 -6.12
N LYS A 196 18.86 -23.41 -7.24
CA LYS A 196 18.96 -24.33 -8.37
C LYS A 196 19.97 -23.88 -9.44
N ASN A 197 20.45 -22.65 -9.34
CA ASN A 197 21.51 -22.07 -10.16
C ASN A 197 22.81 -21.93 -9.35
#